data_866b040cb116dda214c0dc3ab29d8d48
#
_entry.id   866b040cb116dda214c0dc3ab29d8d48
#
_cell.length_a   1.000
_cell.length_b   1.000
_cell.length_c   1.000
_cell.angle_alpha   90.00
_cell.angle_beta   90.00
_cell.angle_gamma   90.00
#
_symmetry.space_group_name_H-M   'P 1'
#
loop_
_entity.id
_entity.type
_entity.pdbx_description
1 polymer ?
#
loop_
_entity_poly.entity_id
_entity_poly.type
_entity_poly.pdbx_seq_one_letter_code
_entity_poly.pdbx_strand_id
1 'polypeptide(L)'
;KASLDGNVTSTGGDAPDIRIYYGLTDGGTTAASWTNVQEIGKKGAEFGYVIGDLIPSTTYRYRVRAYNSAATEGVWASNTISFSTQASNKPVVNNGVVLNATGTSITFKGGVSSAGTGTIALGSGSFTADRYPNLKLWLDANDTSTMDQGTSAGQTGAPSNNQAIGYWADKSGTGHHAT
;
A
#
# COMPACT_ATOMS: atom_id res chain seq x y z
N LYS A 1 -2.36 -11.71 -1.85
CA LYS A 1 -1.38 -12.73 -2.23
C LYS A 1 -1.51 -13.95 -1.34
N ALA A 2 -1.26 -15.15 -1.87
CA ALA A 2 -1.18 -16.40 -1.12
C ALA A 2 0.01 -17.23 -1.63
N SER A 3 0.68 -17.97 -0.73
CA SER A 3 1.65 -19.00 -1.12
C SER A 3 0.92 -20.33 -1.25
N LEU A 4 1.12 -20.99 -2.37
CA LEU A 4 0.61 -22.34 -2.64
C LEU A 4 1.80 -23.28 -2.63
N ASP A 5 1.83 -24.17 -1.66
CA ASP A 5 2.98 -25.03 -1.39
C ASP A 5 2.65 -26.49 -1.73
N GLY A 6 3.67 -27.26 -2.05
CA GLY A 6 3.59 -28.68 -2.31
C GLY A 6 4.91 -29.40 -2.14
N ASN A 7 4.88 -30.72 -2.11
CA ASN A 7 6.06 -31.54 -2.00
C ASN A 7 5.99 -32.72 -2.97
N VAL A 8 7.07 -32.93 -3.71
CA VAL A 8 7.27 -34.13 -4.55
C VAL A 8 7.81 -35.24 -3.67
N THR A 9 7.00 -36.21 -3.32
CA THR A 9 7.39 -37.34 -2.45
C THR A 9 8.19 -38.42 -3.19
N SER A 10 8.08 -38.46 -4.51
CA SER A 10 8.91 -39.34 -5.38
C SER A 10 8.98 -38.75 -6.78
N THR A 11 10.17 -38.71 -7.36
CA THR A 11 10.39 -38.22 -8.72
C THR A 11 10.23 -39.34 -9.75
N GLY A 12 10.22 -40.60 -9.33
CA GLY A 12 10.27 -41.74 -10.25
C GLY A 12 11.55 -41.81 -11.08
N GLY A 13 12.65 -41.17 -10.63
CA GLY A 13 13.93 -41.10 -11.33
C GLY A 13 14.07 -39.90 -12.30
N ASP A 14 13.01 -39.18 -12.58
CA ASP A 14 13.00 -37.97 -13.43
C ASP A 14 12.18 -36.87 -12.73
N ALA A 15 12.81 -35.74 -12.44
CA ALA A 15 12.16 -34.62 -11.76
C ALA A 15 10.94 -34.13 -12.53
N PRO A 16 9.73 -34.17 -11.96
CA PRO A 16 8.52 -33.84 -12.69
C PRO A 16 8.35 -32.33 -12.90
N ASP A 17 7.72 -31.98 -14.01
CA ASP A 17 7.14 -30.64 -14.22
C ASP A 17 5.88 -30.52 -13.41
N ILE A 18 5.81 -29.47 -12.60
CA ILE A 18 4.71 -29.20 -11.68
C ILE A 18 3.78 -28.14 -12.25
N ARG A 19 2.48 -28.42 -12.16
CA ARG A 19 1.42 -27.44 -12.40
C ARG A 19 0.51 -27.32 -11.19
N ILE A 20 0.20 -26.09 -10.80
CA ILE A 20 -0.78 -25.78 -9.76
C ILE A 20 -2.06 -25.31 -10.44
N TYR A 21 -3.14 -26.02 -10.20
CA TYR A 21 -4.48 -25.66 -10.65
C TYR A 21 -5.21 -25.01 -9.48
N TYR A 22 -5.87 -23.86 -9.70
CA TYR A 22 -6.58 -23.16 -8.63
C TYR A 22 -7.80 -22.40 -9.14
N GLY A 23 -8.72 -22.13 -8.23
CA GLY A 23 -9.97 -21.41 -8.54
C GLY A 23 -10.91 -21.33 -7.35
N LEU A 24 -12.12 -20.85 -7.59
CA LEU A 24 -13.17 -20.75 -6.58
C LEU A 24 -13.90 -22.08 -6.36
N THR A 25 -13.92 -22.93 -7.37
CA THR A 25 -14.54 -24.26 -7.33
C THR A 25 -13.47 -25.34 -7.37
N ASP A 26 -13.76 -26.49 -6.80
CA ASP A 26 -12.91 -27.68 -6.89
C ASP A 26 -13.09 -28.35 -8.26
N GLY A 27 -12.06 -28.32 -9.09
CA GLY A 27 -12.03 -29.01 -10.37
C GLY A 27 -11.69 -30.50 -10.27
N GLY A 28 -11.41 -31.00 -9.05
CA GLY A 28 -11.02 -32.39 -8.82
C GLY A 28 -9.77 -32.78 -9.62
N THR A 29 -9.86 -33.88 -10.36
CA THR A 29 -8.81 -34.38 -11.25
C THR A 29 -9.05 -34.04 -12.73
N THR A 30 -9.98 -33.12 -13.01
CA THR A 30 -10.27 -32.67 -14.38
C THR A 30 -9.65 -31.32 -14.63
N ALA A 31 -8.58 -31.25 -15.40
CA ALA A 31 -7.83 -30.01 -15.64
C ALA A 31 -8.71 -28.87 -16.19
N ALA A 32 -9.64 -29.18 -17.09
CA ALA A 32 -10.54 -28.19 -17.69
C ALA A 32 -11.59 -27.61 -16.71
N SER A 33 -11.78 -28.22 -15.54
CA SER A 33 -12.70 -27.74 -14.51
C SER A 33 -12.09 -26.72 -13.57
N TRP A 34 -10.80 -26.44 -13.72
CA TRP A 34 -10.11 -25.40 -12.95
C TRP A 34 -10.06 -24.08 -13.72
N THR A 35 -10.28 -22.98 -13.01
CA THR A 35 -10.29 -21.63 -13.62
C THR A 35 -8.90 -21.17 -14.04
N ASN A 36 -7.89 -21.53 -13.24
CA ASN A 36 -6.52 -21.07 -13.46
C ASN A 36 -5.53 -22.24 -13.36
N VAL A 37 -4.44 -22.13 -14.09
CA VAL A 37 -3.29 -23.01 -13.99
C VAL A 37 -2.00 -22.21 -13.98
N GLN A 38 -1.07 -22.61 -13.10
CA GLN A 38 0.26 -22.04 -13.01
C GLN A 38 1.30 -23.13 -13.24
N GLU A 39 2.16 -22.94 -14.22
CA GLU A 39 3.29 -23.81 -14.47
C GLU A 39 4.47 -23.40 -13.57
N ILE A 40 5.00 -24.36 -12.80
CA ILE A 40 6.08 -24.14 -11.82
C ILE A 40 7.43 -24.64 -12.38
N GLY A 41 7.38 -25.51 -13.40
CA GLY A 41 8.55 -26.20 -13.94
C GLY A 41 9.01 -27.36 -13.08
N LYS A 42 10.21 -27.88 -13.38
CA LYS A 42 10.75 -29.08 -12.73
C LYS A 42 11.06 -28.88 -11.26
N LYS A 43 10.58 -29.81 -10.43
CA LYS A 43 10.82 -29.83 -8.97
C LYS A 43 11.09 -31.27 -8.51
N GLY A 44 12.07 -31.41 -7.62
CA GLY A 44 12.44 -32.72 -7.05
C GLY A 44 12.12 -32.88 -5.56
N ALA A 45 11.61 -31.81 -4.92
CA ALA A 45 11.33 -31.72 -3.49
C ALA A 45 10.21 -30.74 -3.21
N GLU A 46 10.25 -30.07 -2.07
CA GLU A 46 9.31 -29.00 -1.70
C GLU A 46 9.38 -27.83 -2.69
N PHE A 47 8.23 -27.25 -2.95
CA PHE A 47 8.09 -26.06 -3.78
C PHE A 47 6.97 -25.16 -3.25
N GLY A 48 7.09 -23.87 -3.50
CA GLY A 48 6.06 -22.88 -3.23
C GLY A 48 5.93 -21.91 -4.41
N TYR A 49 4.74 -21.40 -4.61
CA TYR A 49 4.47 -20.36 -5.59
C TYR A 49 3.51 -19.32 -5.04
N VAL A 50 3.89 -18.05 -5.15
CA VAL A 50 3.06 -16.93 -4.67
C VAL A 50 2.15 -16.45 -5.78
N ILE A 51 0.83 -16.57 -5.57
CA ILE A 51 -0.18 -16.00 -6.46
C ILE A 51 -0.66 -14.64 -5.94
N GLY A 52 -0.93 -13.72 -6.87
CA GLY A 52 -1.45 -12.38 -6.60
C GLY A 52 -2.90 -12.21 -7.03
N ASP A 53 -3.39 -10.97 -6.92
CA ASP A 53 -4.67 -10.49 -7.46
C ASP A 53 -5.91 -11.33 -7.07
N LEU A 54 -5.85 -11.92 -5.90
CA LEU A 54 -6.95 -12.70 -5.34
C LEU A 54 -8.03 -11.76 -4.77
N ILE A 55 -9.29 -12.16 -4.93
CA ILE A 55 -10.44 -11.46 -4.36
C ILE A 55 -10.36 -11.59 -2.83
N PRO A 56 -10.46 -10.48 -2.08
CA PRO A 56 -10.48 -10.52 -0.62
C PRO A 56 -11.71 -11.28 -0.06
N SER A 57 -11.60 -11.77 1.18
CA SER A 57 -12.66 -12.50 1.89
C SER A 57 -13.26 -13.65 1.09
N THR A 58 -12.43 -14.33 0.30
CA THR A 58 -12.87 -15.33 -0.66
C THR A 58 -12.14 -16.65 -0.44
N THR A 59 -12.86 -17.75 -0.47
CA THR A 59 -12.27 -19.09 -0.38
C THR A 59 -11.86 -19.59 -1.75
N TYR A 60 -10.60 -19.95 -1.86
CA TYR A 60 -9.99 -20.57 -3.03
C TYR A 60 -9.65 -22.03 -2.75
N ARG A 61 -9.52 -22.79 -3.82
CA ARG A 61 -9.08 -24.17 -3.80
C ARG A 61 -7.93 -24.34 -4.76
N TYR A 62 -6.99 -25.22 -4.44
CA TYR A 62 -5.94 -25.59 -5.37
C TYR A 62 -5.60 -27.09 -5.28
N ARG A 63 -5.07 -27.61 -6.36
CA ARG A 63 -4.56 -28.98 -6.49
C ARG A 63 -3.36 -29.00 -7.42
N VAL A 64 -2.39 -29.84 -7.10
CA VAL A 64 -1.16 -29.97 -7.87
C VAL A 64 -1.25 -31.17 -8.80
N ARG A 65 -0.65 -31.04 -9.98
CA ARG A 65 -0.43 -32.13 -10.93
C ARG A 65 1.02 -32.15 -11.35
N ALA A 66 1.64 -33.34 -11.34
CA ALA A 66 3.04 -33.57 -11.66
C ALA A 66 3.16 -34.43 -12.92
N TYR A 67 4.07 -34.08 -13.84
CA TYR A 67 4.28 -34.75 -15.12
C TYR A 67 5.74 -35.09 -15.25
N ASN A 68 6.05 -36.31 -15.72
CA ASN A 68 7.39 -36.69 -16.12
C ASN A 68 7.36 -37.71 -17.30
N SER A 69 8.51 -38.23 -17.67
CA SER A 69 8.61 -39.19 -18.79
C SER A 69 7.81 -40.47 -18.57
N ALA A 70 7.64 -40.90 -17.31
CA ALA A 70 6.87 -42.11 -16.97
C ALA A 70 5.36 -41.81 -16.73
N ALA A 71 4.98 -40.52 -16.57
CA ALA A 71 3.62 -40.08 -16.32
C ALA A 71 3.28 -38.87 -17.20
N THR A 72 3.17 -39.11 -18.50
CA THR A 72 2.92 -38.06 -19.51
C THR A 72 1.56 -37.42 -19.35
N GLU A 73 0.55 -38.18 -18.89
CA GLU A 73 -0.78 -37.65 -18.54
C GLU A 73 -0.79 -36.90 -17.18
N GLY A 74 0.30 -37.03 -16.42
CA GLY A 74 0.47 -36.43 -15.11
C GLY A 74 -0.32 -37.09 -13.99
N VAL A 75 0.23 -36.99 -12.78
CA VAL A 75 -0.35 -37.54 -11.55
C VAL A 75 -0.85 -36.39 -10.69
N TRP A 76 -2.10 -36.46 -10.26
CA TRP A 76 -2.70 -35.48 -9.35
C TRP A 76 -2.30 -35.80 -7.91
N ALA A 77 -2.09 -34.74 -7.13
CA ALA A 77 -2.03 -34.84 -5.67
C ALA A 77 -3.32 -35.51 -5.15
N SER A 78 -3.22 -36.21 -4.03
CA SER A 78 -4.36 -36.97 -3.48
C SER A 78 -5.53 -36.08 -3.09
N ASN A 79 -5.27 -34.86 -2.59
CA ASN A 79 -6.25 -33.97 -2.03
C ASN A 79 -6.26 -32.60 -2.68
N THR A 80 -7.42 -31.95 -2.70
CA THR A 80 -7.57 -30.52 -2.93
C THR A 80 -7.41 -29.77 -1.63
N ILE A 81 -6.65 -28.69 -1.66
CA ILE A 81 -6.46 -27.78 -0.51
C ILE A 81 -7.34 -26.55 -0.69
N SER A 82 -7.96 -26.10 0.41
CA SER A 82 -8.73 -24.86 0.47
C SER A 82 -8.02 -23.85 1.36
N PHE A 83 -8.07 -22.57 0.96
CA PHE A 83 -7.61 -21.45 1.78
C PHE A 83 -8.54 -20.25 1.58
N SER A 84 -8.60 -19.35 2.55
CA SER A 84 -9.39 -18.13 2.45
C SER A 84 -8.46 -16.91 2.47
N THR A 85 -8.72 -15.98 1.57
CA THR A 85 -8.05 -14.69 1.56
C THR A 85 -8.56 -13.81 2.69
N GLN A 86 -7.69 -12.96 3.22
CA GLN A 86 -8.07 -11.98 4.22
C GLN A 86 -9.01 -10.92 3.64
N ALA A 87 -9.75 -10.23 4.51
CA ALA A 87 -10.55 -9.09 4.12
C ALA A 87 -9.68 -7.98 3.53
N SER A 88 -10.26 -7.19 2.64
CA SER A 88 -9.58 -5.99 2.13
C SER A 88 -9.47 -4.96 3.24
N ASN A 89 -8.25 -4.62 3.60
CA ASN A 89 -7.97 -3.56 4.59
C ASN A 89 -7.86 -2.19 3.91
N LYS A 90 -8.83 -1.86 3.06
CA LYS A 90 -8.88 -0.52 2.46
C LYS A 90 -9.19 0.52 3.53
N PRO A 91 -8.50 1.65 3.57
CA PRO A 91 -8.89 2.75 4.44
C PRO A 91 -10.28 3.26 4.06
N VAL A 92 -11.07 3.60 5.06
CA VAL A 92 -12.37 4.26 4.88
C VAL A 92 -12.21 5.70 5.31
N VAL A 93 -12.50 6.63 4.38
CA VAL A 93 -12.37 8.06 4.60
C VAL A 93 -13.76 8.68 4.49
N ASN A 94 -14.13 9.45 5.49
CA ASN A 94 -15.36 10.21 5.49
C ASN A 94 -15.04 11.71 5.43
N ASN A 95 -15.78 12.44 4.60
CA ASN A 95 -15.74 13.88 4.65
C ASN A 95 -16.40 14.35 5.97
N GLY A 96 -15.75 15.27 6.66
CA GLY A 96 -16.35 15.94 7.81
C GLY A 96 -17.37 16.98 7.38
N VAL A 97 -18.16 17.43 8.34
CA VAL A 97 -19.06 18.57 8.13
C VAL A 97 -18.28 19.87 8.01
N VAL A 98 -18.78 20.79 7.22
CA VAL A 98 -18.26 22.16 7.20
C VAL A 98 -18.65 22.83 8.53
N LEU A 99 -17.66 23.21 9.32
CA LEU A 99 -17.85 23.95 10.55
C LEU A 99 -17.48 25.42 10.29
N ASN A 100 -18.36 26.34 10.70
CA ASN A 100 -18.12 27.80 10.58
C ASN A 100 -17.80 28.24 9.14
N ALA A 101 -18.76 28.10 8.23
CA ALA A 101 -18.71 28.82 6.97
C ALA A 101 -19.08 30.29 7.22
N THR A 102 -18.11 31.19 7.19
CA THR A 102 -18.32 32.63 7.17
C THR A 102 -18.03 33.16 5.77
N GLY A 103 -18.37 34.40 5.48
CA GLY A 103 -18.08 34.98 4.17
C GLY A 103 -16.58 35.00 3.78
N THR A 104 -15.70 34.74 4.75
CA THR A 104 -14.24 34.83 4.56
C THR A 104 -13.46 33.56 4.91
N SER A 105 -14.08 32.56 5.57
CA SER A 105 -13.39 31.32 5.91
C SER A 105 -14.29 30.12 5.97
N ILE A 106 -13.74 28.95 5.59
CA ILE A 106 -14.39 27.64 5.70
C ILE A 106 -13.39 26.68 6.34
N THR A 107 -13.83 25.96 7.38
CA THR A 107 -13.06 24.88 7.97
C THR A 107 -13.58 23.53 7.47
N PHE A 108 -12.72 22.76 6.83
CA PHE A 108 -13.01 21.38 6.42
C PHE A 108 -12.44 20.41 7.46
N LYS A 109 -13.23 19.42 7.84
CA LYS A 109 -12.78 18.30 8.66
C LYS A 109 -13.06 16.99 7.96
N GLY A 110 -12.15 16.06 8.07
CA GLY A 110 -12.30 14.70 7.61
C GLY A 110 -11.72 13.72 8.64
N GLY A 111 -12.09 12.49 8.54
CA GLY A 111 -11.58 11.44 9.40
C GLY A 111 -11.27 10.17 8.61
N VAL A 112 -10.27 9.42 9.06
CA VAL A 112 -10.02 8.07 8.60
C VAL A 112 -10.59 7.11 9.62
N SER A 113 -11.64 6.38 9.25
CA SER A 113 -12.30 5.41 10.15
C SER A 113 -11.61 4.05 10.15
N SER A 114 -10.80 3.77 9.12
CA SER A 114 -9.96 2.57 9.05
C SER A 114 -8.71 2.87 8.22
N ALA A 115 -7.55 2.57 8.80
CA ALA A 115 -6.25 2.72 8.13
C ALA A 115 -5.88 1.53 7.23
N GLY A 116 -6.63 0.45 7.27
CA GLY A 116 -6.19 -0.81 6.68
C GLY A 116 -5.00 -1.41 7.43
N THR A 117 -4.18 -2.18 6.76
CA THR A 117 -2.91 -2.72 7.30
C THR A 117 -1.69 -1.85 6.99
N GLY A 118 -1.86 -0.77 6.27
CA GLY A 118 -0.80 0.17 5.90
C GLY A 118 -0.68 1.34 6.86
N THR A 119 0.47 2.01 6.84
CA THR A 119 0.66 3.29 7.52
C THR A 119 -0.11 4.37 6.76
N ILE A 120 -0.91 5.17 7.46
CA ILE A 120 -1.46 6.39 6.89
C ILE A 120 -0.30 7.39 6.80
N ALA A 121 0.20 7.63 5.61
CA ALA A 121 0.99 8.82 5.36
C ALA A 121 0.00 9.98 5.18
N LEU A 122 -0.10 10.84 6.15
CA LEU A 122 -0.60 12.19 5.91
C LEU A 122 0.38 12.81 4.93
N GLY A 123 -0.03 12.94 3.67
CA GLY A 123 0.80 13.60 2.68
C GLY A 123 1.17 14.98 3.21
N SER A 124 2.45 15.25 3.35
CA SER A 124 2.96 16.60 3.47
C SER A 124 2.66 17.30 2.15
N GLY A 125 1.42 17.73 1.97
CA GLY A 125 1.09 18.64 0.88
C GLY A 125 1.93 19.89 1.11
N SER A 126 2.86 20.17 0.19
CA SER A 126 3.56 21.45 0.23
C SER A 126 2.50 22.56 0.22
N PHE A 127 2.41 23.29 1.30
CA PHE A 127 1.56 24.47 1.37
C PHE A 127 2.21 25.55 0.50
N THR A 128 1.52 25.97 -0.54
CA THR A 128 2.00 27.03 -1.42
C THR A 128 1.01 28.19 -1.38
N ALA A 129 1.50 29.41 -1.21
CA ALA A 129 0.68 30.61 -1.06
C ALA A 129 -0.21 30.90 -2.29
N ASP A 130 0.21 30.47 -3.47
CA ASP A 130 -0.50 30.63 -4.73
C ASP A 130 -1.85 29.89 -4.76
N ARG A 131 -2.02 28.86 -3.95
CA ARG A 131 -3.31 28.15 -3.79
C ARG A 131 -4.31 28.88 -2.90
N TYR A 132 -3.88 29.96 -2.23
CA TYR A 132 -4.68 30.69 -1.25
C TYR A 132 -4.61 32.20 -1.54
N PRO A 133 -5.29 32.70 -2.56
CA PRO A 133 -5.16 34.08 -3.03
C PRO A 133 -5.51 35.16 -1.97
N ASN A 134 -6.20 34.76 -0.89
CA ASN A 134 -6.57 35.65 0.21
C ASN A 134 -5.75 35.39 1.50
N LEU A 135 -4.65 34.65 1.40
CA LEU A 135 -3.77 34.42 2.54
C LEU A 135 -3.13 35.73 2.98
N LYS A 136 -3.31 36.10 4.26
CA LYS A 136 -2.82 37.37 4.82
C LYS A 136 -1.47 37.22 5.53
N LEU A 137 -1.20 36.06 6.07
CA LEU A 137 0.05 35.77 6.77
C LEU A 137 0.40 34.27 6.59
N TRP A 138 1.63 34.00 6.20
CA TRP A 138 2.18 32.65 6.14
C TRP A 138 3.59 32.62 6.72
N LEU A 139 3.74 32.05 7.92
CA LEU A 139 5.01 31.79 8.57
C LEU A 139 5.34 30.29 8.44
N ASP A 140 6.46 29.97 7.82
CA ASP A 140 6.86 28.58 7.52
C ASP A 140 8.04 28.15 8.40
N ALA A 141 7.75 27.37 9.44
CA ALA A 141 8.76 26.91 10.40
C ALA A 141 9.77 25.90 9.81
N ASN A 142 9.49 25.33 8.64
CA ASN A 142 10.41 24.43 7.94
C ASN A 142 11.40 25.18 7.04
N ASP A 143 11.15 26.48 6.81
CA ASP A 143 12.03 27.32 5.99
C ASP A 143 12.78 28.32 6.87
N THR A 144 13.87 27.86 7.43
CA THR A 144 14.72 28.69 8.34
C THR A 144 15.34 29.91 7.65
N SER A 145 15.34 29.97 6.32
CA SER A 145 15.82 31.15 5.58
C SER A 145 14.89 32.37 5.74
N THR A 146 13.67 32.14 6.20
CA THR A 146 12.68 33.20 6.48
C THR A 146 12.76 33.75 7.91
N MET A 147 13.61 33.16 8.76
CA MET A 147 13.74 33.51 10.18
C MET A 147 15.05 34.26 10.42
N ASP A 148 15.01 35.19 11.36
CA ASP A 148 16.19 35.93 11.82
C ASP A 148 16.11 36.17 13.35
N GLN A 149 17.27 36.19 14.02
CA GLN A 149 17.35 36.48 15.46
C GLN A 149 17.26 37.98 15.76
N GLY A 150 17.50 38.83 14.76
CA GLY A 150 17.30 40.26 14.83
C GLY A 150 15.84 40.67 14.61
N THR A 151 15.60 41.98 14.52
CA THR A 151 14.25 42.54 14.32
C THR A 151 13.86 42.73 12.85
N SER A 152 14.73 42.31 11.93
CA SER A 152 14.50 42.37 10.48
C SER A 152 15.28 41.28 9.74
N ALA A 153 14.88 41.00 8.51
CA ALA A 153 15.52 39.97 7.69
C ALA A 153 17.02 40.24 7.47
N GLY A 154 17.85 39.19 7.58
CA GLY A 154 19.27 39.23 7.30
C GLY A 154 20.13 39.98 8.32
N GLN A 155 19.60 40.30 9.46
CA GLN A 155 20.29 41.13 10.48
C GLN A 155 21.31 40.31 11.29
N THR A 156 20.95 39.10 11.72
CA THR A 156 21.80 38.22 12.56
C THR A 156 21.84 36.79 12.11
N GLY A 157 21.08 36.43 11.09
CA GLY A 157 21.00 35.09 10.52
C GLY A 157 19.97 34.16 11.15
N ALA A 158 19.78 33.03 10.52
CA ALA A 158 18.79 32.05 10.94
C ALA A 158 19.08 31.45 12.33
N PRO A 159 18.08 31.31 13.20
CA PRO A 159 18.25 30.75 14.53
C PRO A 159 18.58 29.25 14.46
N SER A 160 19.44 28.78 15.37
CA SER A 160 19.63 27.37 15.68
C SER A 160 18.55 26.88 16.64
N ASN A 161 18.50 25.57 16.91
CA ASN A 161 17.57 24.99 17.88
C ASN A 161 17.64 25.71 19.26
N ASN A 162 16.49 26.02 19.80
CA ASN A 162 16.29 26.70 21.09
C ASN A 162 16.74 28.18 21.15
N GLN A 163 17.00 28.81 20.02
CA GLN A 163 17.27 30.23 19.96
C GLN A 163 15.98 31.00 19.66
N ALA A 164 15.93 32.22 20.16
CA ALA A 164 14.78 33.14 19.93
C ALA A 164 14.75 33.55 18.46
N ILE A 165 13.55 33.69 17.93
CA ILE A 165 13.30 34.30 16.63
C ILE A 165 12.84 35.72 16.90
N GLY A 166 13.57 36.70 16.41
CA GLY A 166 13.22 38.11 16.51
C GLY A 166 12.48 38.63 15.28
N TYR A 167 12.62 37.95 14.16
CA TYR A 167 11.94 38.27 12.90
C TYR A 167 11.57 37.00 12.13
N TRP A 168 10.35 36.99 11.61
CA TRP A 168 9.90 35.87 10.78
C TRP A 168 9.17 36.41 9.52
N ALA A 169 9.76 36.19 8.37
CA ALA A 169 9.23 36.69 7.11
C ALA A 169 7.91 36.01 6.70
N ASP A 170 6.95 36.82 6.34
CA ASP A 170 5.68 36.37 5.76
C ASP A 170 5.89 35.94 4.31
N LYS A 171 5.62 34.69 4.01
CA LYS A 171 5.68 34.11 2.67
C LYS A 171 4.38 34.27 1.87
N SER A 172 3.34 34.88 2.44
CA SER A 172 2.08 35.15 1.72
C SER A 172 2.24 36.23 0.64
N GLY A 173 3.31 37.02 0.69
CA GLY A 173 3.54 38.16 -0.19
C GLY A 173 2.82 39.43 0.21
N THR A 174 2.13 39.43 1.37
CA THR A 174 1.36 40.60 1.87
C THR A 174 2.18 41.51 2.80
N GLY A 175 3.37 41.09 3.18
CA GLY A 175 4.32 41.89 3.97
C GLY A 175 3.99 41.97 5.48
N HIS A 176 3.18 41.06 6.01
CA HIS A 176 2.81 40.98 7.41
C HIS A 176 3.81 40.12 8.20
N HIS A 177 5.05 40.57 8.32
CA HIS A 177 6.09 39.86 9.06
C HIS A 177 5.82 39.85 10.56
N ALA A 178 6.23 38.77 11.25
CA ALA A 178 6.24 38.71 12.70
C ALA A 178 7.60 39.20 13.24
N THR A 179 7.55 40.06 14.30
CA THR A 179 8.72 40.58 15.01
C THR A 179 8.50 40.47 16.51
#